data_18c1d5e15aafa8144b5f09fda48c5ffc
#
_entry.id   18c1d5e15aafa8144b5f09fda48c5ffc
#
_cell.length_a   1.000
_cell.length_b   1.000
_cell.length_c   1.000
_cell.angle_alpha   90.00
_cell.angle_beta   90.00
_cell.angle_gamma   90.00
#
_symmetry.space_group_name_H-M   'P 1'
#
loop_
_entity.id
_entity.type
_entity.pdbx_description
1 polymer ?
#
loop_
_entity_poly.entity_id
_entity_poly.type
_entity_poly.pdbx_seq_one_letter_code
_entity_poly.pdbx_strand_id
1 'polypeptide(L)'
;VLSLALGFGGGVVAVKLFGGQSRTSVIYDAGGSTSNTVLTGDAMSISDVVSSVSDSVVQITTESVTTGSIFGQYISEGAGSGVVLTSDGYIVTNNHVIEDANKITVTLTDGTEYQATLVGTDSETDVAVIKVEAANLKPATLGDSDQLTVGQTAIVIGNPLGSLGGSVTSGIISALDRDVTVNGETMTLLQTSAAVNPGNSGGGLFNANGYLVGIVNAKYTSTDVEGI
;
A
#
# COMPACT_ATOMS: atom_id res chain seq x y z
N VAL A 1 -41.31 13.82 -0.79
CA VAL A 1 -40.96 12.42 -1.20
C VAL A 1 -41.56 12.19 -2.57
N LEU A 2 -40.74 12.20 -3.60
CA LEU A 2 -41.18 11.88 -4.95
C LEU A 2 -40.64 10.47 -5.27
N SER A 3 -41.51 9.48 -5.34
CA SER A 3 -41.17 8.15 -5.79
C SER A 3 -41.52 8.04 -7.28
N LEU A 4 -40.51 7.89 -8.13
CA LEU A 4 -40.70 7.59 -9.53
C LEU A 4 -40.48 6.09 -9.73
N ALA A 5 -41.52 5.35 -10.05
CA ALA A 5 -41.41 3.96 -10.44
C ALA A 5 -41.52 3.89 -11.97
N LEU A 6 -40.45 3.47 -12.63
CA LEU A 6 -40.46 3.15 -14.05
C LEU A 6 -40.27 1.65 -14.18
N GLY A 7 -41.33 0.98 -14.57
CA GLY A 7 -41.30 -0.45 -14.89
C GLY A 7 -41.13 -0.64 -16.39
N PHE A 8 -40.04 -1.27 -16.81
CA PHE A 8 -39.89 -1.85 -18.13
C PHE A 8 -39.36 -3.27 -17.97
N GLY A 9 -40.18 -4.22 -18.40
CA GLY A 9 -39.74 -5.61 -18.52
C GLY A 9 -39.39 -6.31 -17.20
N GLY A 10 -40.15 -6.07 -16.10
CA GLY A 10 -40.05 -6.84 -14.87
C GLY A 10 -39.13 -6.31 -13.77
N GLY A 11 -38.48 -5.19 -13.95
CA GLY A 11 -37.65 -4.55 -12.94
C GLY A 11 -38.29 -3.30 -12.35
N VAL A 12 -38.31 -3.14 -11.02
CA VAL A 12 -38.76 -1.92 -10.33
C VAL A 12 -37.54 -1.15 -9.85
N VAL A 13 -37.38 0.07 -10.32
CA VAL A 13 -36.37 0.99 -9.81
C VAL A 13 -37.04 1.99 -8.89
N ALA A 14 -36.66 2.00 -7.61
CA ALA A 14 -37.08 3.01 -6.65
C ALA A 14 -35.91 3.94 -6.35
N VAL A 15 -36.05 5.22 -6.71
CA VAL A 15 -35.09 6.28 -6.36
C VAL A 15 -35.66 7.08 -5.19
N LYS A 16 -34.97 7.09 -4.05
CA LYS A 16 -35.34 7.88 -2.88
C LYS A 16 -34.42 9.11 -2.84
N LEU A 17 -34.98 10.28 -3.15
CA LEU A 17 -34.27 11.55 -3.02
C LEU A 17 -34.46 12.12 -1.62
N PHE A 18 -33.45 12.06 -0.78
CA PHE A 18 -33.35 12.83 0.46
C PHE A 18 -32.19 13.83 0.31
N GLY A 19 -32.45 15.06 0.69
CA GLY A 19 -31.42 16.10 0.73
C GLY A 19 -30.41 15.81 1.84
N GLY A 20 -29.24 15.35 1.44
CA GLY A 20 -28.08 15.00 2.25
C GLY A 20 -27.22 14.07 1.42
N GLN A 21 -25.98 14.40 1.23
CA GLN A 21 -24.99 13.84 0.27
C GLN A 21 -24.80 12.32 0.35
N SER A 22 -25.76 11.53 -0.11
CA SER A 22 -25.55 10.11 -0.37
C SER A 22 -25.58 9.87 -1.87
N ARG A 23 -24.47 9.51 -2.47
CA ARG A 23 -24.39 9.11 -3.87
C ARG A 23 -24.85 7.65 -3.98
N THR A 24 -26.04 7.43 -4.53
CA THR A 24 -26.53 6.10 -4.86
C THR A 24 -26.15 5.81 -6.31
N SER A 25 -25.29 4.84 -6.53
CA SER A 25 -25.02 4.30 -7.87
C SER A 25 -25.97 3.13 -8.13
N VAL A 26 -26.71 3.17 -9.22
CA VAL A 26 -27.57 2.08 -9.67
C VAL A 26 -26.87 1.38 -10.83
N ILE A 27 -26.55 0.11 -10.66
CA ILE A 27 -25.99 -0.72 -11.72
C ILE A 27 -27.13 -1.52 -12.36
N TYR A 28 -27.25 -1.48 -13.66
CA TYR A 28 -28.20 -2.28 -14.43
C TYR A 28 -27.48 -3.52 -14.97
N ASP A 29 -27.99 -4.70 -14.60
CA ASP A 29 -27.59 -5.95 -15.23
C ASP A 29 -28.63 -6.32 -16.28
N ALA A 30 -28.19 -6.45 -17.53
CA ALA A 30 -29.06 -6.82 -18.67
C ALA A 30 -29.39 -8.32 -18.73
N GLY A 31 -28.96 -9.11 -17.76
CA GLY A 31 -29.06 -10.58 -17.74
C GLY A 31 -30.06 -11.19 -16.77
N GLY A 32 -30.94 -10.43 -16.14
CA GLY A 32 -32.11 -10.96 -15.45
C GLY A 32 -31.91 -11.68 -14.12
N SER A 33 -30.85 -11.43 -13.38
CA SER A 33 -30.73 -11.76 -11.96
C SER A 33 -30.53 -10.48 -11.15
N THR A 34 -31.55 -10.06 -10.44
CA THR A 34 -31.55 -8.89 -9.58
C THR A 34 -30.75 -9.19 -8.30
N SER A 35 -29.47 -9.01 -8.34
CA SER A 35 -28.67 -8.80 -7.12
C SER A 35 -28.61 -7.29 -6.86
N ASN A 36 -29.55 -6.77 -6.09
CA ASN A 36 -29.48 -5.40 -5.58
C ASN A 36 -28.38 -5.33 -4.51
N THR A 37 -27.14 -5.22 -4.91
CA THR A 37 -26.09 -4.83 -3.98
C THR A 37 -26.13 -3.29 -3.88
N VAL A 38 -26.85 -2.79 -2.90
CA VAL A 38 -26.73 -1.39 -2.50
C VAL A 38 -25.39 -1.26 -1.78
N LEU A 39 -24.39 -0.77 -2.46
CA LEU A 39 -23.13 -0.36 -1.81
C LEU A 39 -23.42 0.92 -1.03
N THR A 40 -23.99 0.78 0.16
CA THR A 40 -24.10 1.86 1.13
C THR A 40 -22.84 1.83 2.01
N GLY A 41 -21.81 2.49 1.56
CA GLY A 41 -20.66 2.89 2.33
C GLY A 41 -20.15 4.16 1.66
N ASP A 42 -20.19 5.28 2.34
CA ASP A 42 -19.44 6.46 1.90
C ASP A 42 -17.98 6.02 1.80
N ALA A 43 -17.43 5.99 0.57
CA ALA A 43 -16.00 5.76 0.40
C ALA A 43 -15.27 6.82 1.22
N MET A 44 -14.32 6.41 2.05
CA MET A 44 -13.51 7.33 2.84
C MET A 44 -12.83 8.32 1.88
N SER A 45 -12.69 9.56 2.30
CA SER A 45 -11.83 10.48 1.56
C SER A 45 -10.38 10.00 1.65
N ILE A 46 -9.54 10.35 0.68
CA ILE A 46 -8.11 9.99 0.73
C ILE A 46 -7.46 10.47 2.03
N SER A 47 -7.83 11.66 2.52
CA SER A 47 -7.32 12.19 3.79
C SER A 47 -7.76 11.35 4.99
N ASP A 48 -8.98 10.82 4.98
CA ASP A 48 -9.46 9.95 6.06
C ASP A 48 -8.74 8.60 6.04
N VAL A 49 -8.53 8.02 4.84
CA VAL A 49 -7.73 6.81 4.69
C VAL A 49 -6.31 7.03 5.23
N VAL A 50 -5.63 8.09 4.78
CA VAL A 50 -4.28 8.43 5.23
C VAL A 50 -4.24 8.57 6.75
N SER A 51 -5.14 9.34 7.35
CA SER A 51 -5.22 9.52 8.80
C SER A 51 -5.45 8.20 9.54
N SER A 52 -6.18 7.26 8.94
CA SER A 52 -6.49 5.98 9.57
C SER A 52 -5.33 5.00 9.55
N VAL A 53 -4.41 5.08 8.55
CA VAL A 53 -3.35 4.08 8.33
C VAL A 53 -1.93 4.61 8.53
N SER A 54 -1.72 5.93 8.66
CA SER A 54 -0.37 6.51 8.76
C SER A 54 0.48 5.91 9.87
N ASP A 55 -0.11 5.61 11.04
CA ASP A 55 0.62 5.00 12.16
C ASP A 55 1.04 3.55 11.90
N SER A 56 0.51 2.94 10.84
CA SER A 56 0.90 1.59 10.43
C SER A 56 2.08 1.60 9.44
N VAL A 57 2.50 2.78 8.96
CA VAL A 57 3.61 2.92 8.01
C VAL A 57 4.80 3.56 8.71
N VAL A 58 5.94 2.90 8.65
CA VAL A 58 7.15 3.29 9.37
C VAL A 58 8.29 3.61 8.40
N GLN A 59 9.25 4.40 8.85
CA GLN A 59 10.54 4.56 8.18
C GLN A 59 11.44 3.38 8.53
N ILE A 60 12.22 2.96 7.56
CA ILE A 60 13.33 2.02 7.76
C ILE A 60 14.62 2.71 7.28
N THR A 61 15.62 2.79 8.15
CA THR A 61 16.97 3.20 7.80
C THR A 61 17.92 2.04 8.02
N THR A 62 18.88 1.90 7.13
CA THR A 62 19.88 0.83 7.17
C THR A 62 21.27 1.38 7.13
N GLU A 63 22.18 0.75 7.85
CA GLU A 63 23.61 1.03 7.81
C GLU A 63 24.32 -0.24 7.31
N SER A 64 25.09 -0.12 6.24
CA SER A 64 25.95 -1.18 5.70
C SER A 64 27.41 -0.77 5.79
N VAL A 65 28.26 -1.67 6.27
CA VAL A 65 29.70 -1.45 6.41
C VAL A 65 30.43 -2.15 5.29
N THR A 66 31.00 -1.38 4.36
CA THR A 66 31.85 -1.91 3.29
C THR A 66 33.30 -1.69 3.63
N THR A 67 34.11 -2.76 3.63
CA THR A 67 35.56 -2.67 3.86
C THR A 67 36.27 -2.46 2.52
N GLY A 68 36.76 -1.25 2.29
CA GLY A 68 37.59 -0.94 1.10
C GLY A 68 39.07 -1.29 1.35
N SER A 69 39.74 -1.88 0.35
CA SER A 69 41.10 -2.43 0.51
C SER A 69 42.22 -1.43 0.75
N ILE A 70 42.01 -0.12 0.60
CA ILE A 70 43.06 0.93 0.72
C ILE A 70 42.63 2.12 1.60
N PHE A 71 41.33 2.37 1.81
CA PHE A 71 40.83 3.59 2.47
C PHE A 71 40.02 3.39 3.74
N GLY A 72 39.98 2.16 4.28
CA GLY A 72 39.24 1.88 5.52
C GLY A 72 37.82 1.41 5.28
N GLN A 73 37.00 1.54 6.34
CA GLN A 73 35.57 1.16 6.31
C GLN A 73 34.73 2.35 5.87
N TYR A 74 33.78 2.11 4.98
CA TYR A 74 32.76 3.07 4.59
C TYR A 74 31.42 2.61 5.15
N ILE A 75 30.70 3.52 5.78
CA ILE A 75 29.30 3.31 6.17
C ILE A 75 28.45 3.87 5.03
N SER A 76 27.62 3.03 4.47
CA SER A 76 26.57 3.42 3.52
C SER A 76 25.24 3.39 4.23
N GLU A 77 24.44 4.43 4.06
CA GLU A 77 23.09 4.52 4.62
C GLU A 77 22.06 4.30 3.51
N GLY A 78 21.04 3.51 3.81
CA GLY A 78 19.87 3.30 2.99
C GLY A 78 18.60 3.75 3.71
N ALA A 79 17.57 4.09 2.94
CA ALA A 79 16.27 4.44 3.48
C ALA A 79 15.13 3.84 2.65
N GLY A 80 14.10 3.41 3.34
CA GLY A 80 12.85 2.89 2.79
C GLY A 80 11.72 2.99 3.80
N SER A 81 10.69 2.27 3.54
CA SER A 81 9.48 2.22 4.36
C SER A 81 9.17 0.78 4.79
N GLY A 82 8.29 0.64 5.75
CA GLY A 82 7.73 -0.64 6.17
C GLY A 82 6.28 -0.50 6.60
N VAL A 83 5.56 -1.61 6.69
CA VAL A 83 4.19 -1.66 7.17
C VAL A 83 4.10 -2.59 8.37
N VAL A 84 3.55 -2.10 9.47
CA VAL A 84 3.32 -2.85 10.69
C VAL A 84 2.25 -3.92 10.45
N LEU A 85 2.59 -5.19 10.68
CA LEU A 85 1.68 -6.33 10.55
C LEU A 85 1.02 -6.71 11.86
N THR A 86 1.74 -6.55 12.99
CA THR A 86 1.25 -6.96 14.31
C THR A 86 1.57 -5.92 15.37
N SER A 87 0.76 -5.87 16.41
CA SER A 87 0.94 -4.90 17.50
C SER A 87 2.16 -5.16 18.36
N ASP A 88 2.77 -6.35 18.27
CA ASP A 88 3.99 -6.74 18.97
C ASP A 88 5.27 -6.50 18.16
N GLY A 89 5.16 -5.96 16.91
CA GLY A 89 6.31 -5.41 16.19
C GLY A 89 6.80 -6.17 14.96
N TYR A 90 6.01 -7.05 14.36
CA TYR A 90 6.34 -7.58 13.03
C TYR A 90 6.02 -6.53 11.98
N ILE A 91 6.97 -6.29 11.07
CA ILE A 91 6.90 -5.27 10.02
C ILE A 91 7.32 -5.92 8.72
N VAL A 92 6.53 -5.71 7.66
CA VAL A 92 6.90 -6.10 6.29
C VAL A 92 7.55 -4.92 5.56
N THR A 93 8.53 -5.24 4.73
CA THR A 93 9.24 -4.30 3.85
C THR A 93 9.73 -5.04 2.61
N ASN A 94 10.50 -4.39 1.73
CA ASN A 94 11.18 -5.07 0.63
C ASN A 94 12.52 -5.65 1.08
N ASN A 95 12.92 -6.75 0.44
CA ASN A 95 14.24 -7.35 0.64
C ASN A 95 15.36 -6.35 0.29
N HIS A 96 15.26 -5.68 -0.87
CA HIS A 96 16.29 -4.73 -1.30
C HIS A 96 16.47 -3.52 -0.36
N VAL A 97 15.49 -3.20 0.48
CA VAL A 97 15.60 -2.12 1.49
C VAL A 97 16.55 -2.52 2.61
N ILE A 98 16.58 -3.82 2.97
CA ILE A 98 17.35 -4.31 4.12
C ILE A 98 18.51 -5.22 3.73
N GLU A 99 18.69 -5.48 2.45
CA GLU A 99 19.78 -6.31 1.92
C GLU A 99 21.14 -5.72 2.31
N ASP A 100 22.06 -6.59 2.73
CA ASP A 100 23.41 -6.22 3.20
C ASP A 100 23.45 -5.25 4.40
N ALA A 101 22.34 -5.00 5.07
CA ALA A 101 22.31 -4.14 6.23
C ALA A 101 22.98 -4.81 7.45
N ASN A 102 23.95 -4.12 8.04
CA ASN A 102 24.53 -4.51 9.33
C ASN A 102 23.67 -4.04 10.50
N LYS A 103 22.90 -2.97 10.28
CA LYS A 103 21.97 -2.42 11.26
C LYS A 103 20.72 -1.93 10.56
N ILE A 104 19.57 -2.25 11.15
CA ILE A 104 18.24 -1.84 10.69
C ILE A 104 17.60 -1.04 11.82
N THR A 105 17.21 0.18 11.55
CA THR A 105 16.50 1.05 12.48
C THR A 105 15.11 1.35 11.92
N VAL A 106 14.10 1.18 12.73
CA VAL A 106 12.70 1.53 12.42
C VAL A 106 12.34 2.78 13.20
N THR A 107 11.83 3.79 12.52
CA THR A 107 11.32 5.02 13.14
C THR A 107 9.82 5.12 12.92
N LEU A 108 9.07 5.24 14.01
CA LEU A 108 7.62 5.43 13.99
C LEU A 108 7.26 6.87 13.62
N THR A 109 5.99 7.13 13.35
CA THR A 109 5.47 8.47 13.02
C THR A 109 5.62 9.49 14.15
N ASP A 110 5.72 9.05 15.40
CA ASP A 110 5.98 9.89 16.57
C ASP A 110 7.47 10.17 16.82
N GLY A 111 8.35 9.63 15.96
CA GLY A 111 9.80 9.77 16.08
C GLY A 111 10.45 8.73 16.99
N THR A 112 9.71 7.78 17.54
CA THR A 112 10.28 6.70 18.35
C THR A 112 11.08 5.74 17.47
N GLU A 113 12.32 5.44 17.88
CA GLU A 113 13.22 4.55 17.15
C GLU A 113 13.36 3.19 17.82
N TYR A 114 13.42 2.16 17.01
CA TYR A 114 13.68 0.78 17.43
C TYR A 114 14.74 0.13 16.56
N GLN A 115 15.61 -0.68 17.18
CA GLN A 115 16.45 -1.61 16.43
C GLN A 115 15.60 -2.79 15.97
N ALA A 116 15.71 -3.15 14.71
CA ALA A 116 15.03 -4.30 14.16
C ALA A 116 15.97 -5.47 13.94
N THR A 117 15.42 -6.67 14.02
CA THR A 117 16.07 -7.93 13.64
C THR A 117 15.37 -8.53 12.44
N LEU A 118 16.13 -9.13 11.51
CA LEU A 118 15.58 -9.84 10.39
C LEU A 118 14.90 -11.13 10.87
N VAL A 119 13.65 -11.34 10.46
CA VAL A 119 12.89 -12.57 10.69
C VAL A 119 13.01 -13.52 9.51
N GLY A 120 12.86 -12.99 8.31
CA GLY A 120 12.98 -13.75 7.07
C GLY A 120 12.89 -12.83 5.85
N THR A 121 13.41 -13.34 4.73
CA THR A 121 13.41 -12.64 3.46
C THR A 121 13.20 -13.61 2.30
N ASP A 122 12.61 -13.11 1.25
CA ASP A 122 12.46 -13.78 -0.03
C ASP A 122 12.91 -12.82 -1.13
N SER A 123 14.04 -13.14 -1.76
CA SER A 123 14.61 -12.31 -2.83
C SER A 123 13.85 -12.44 -4.15
N GLU A 124 13.12 -13.56 -4.37
CA GLU A 124 12.34 -13.76 -5.59
C GLU A 124 11.11 -12.85 -5.63
N THR A 125 10.44 -12.68 -4.48
CA THR A 125 9.30 -11.76 -4.33
C THR A 125 9.69 -10.38 -3.83
N ASP A 126 10.97 -10.17 -3.53
CA ASP A 126 11.52 -8.94 -2.94
C ASP A 126 10.79 -8.52 -1.65
N VAL A 127 10.40 -9.49 -0.82
CA VAL A 127 9.72 -9.25 0.46
C VAL A 127 10.61 -9.65 1.63
N ALA A 128 10.59 -8.85 2.68
CA ALA A 128 11.25 -9.16 3.95
C ALA A 128 10.33 -8.86 5.13
N VAL A 129 10.51 -9.60 6.20
CA VAL A 129 9.87 -9.37 7.49
C VAL A 129 10.95 -9.11 8.53
N ILE A 130 10.81 -8.01 9.25
CA ILE A 130 11.66 -7.63 10.36
C ILE A 130 10.84 -7.54 11.65
N LYS A 131 11.52 -7.61 12.80
CA LYS A 131 10.90 -7.56 14.13
C LYS A 131 11.55 -6.47 14.98
N VAL A 132 10.72 -5.64 15.57
CA VAL A 132 11.13 -4.70 16.63
C VAL A 132 10.55 -5.12 17.96
N GLU A 133 11.26 -4.86 19.06
CA GLU A 133 10.78 -5.10 20.43
C GLU A 133 9.93 -3.88 20.85
N ALA A 134 8.69 -3.88 20.40
CA ALA A 134 7.70 -2.83 20.67
C ALA A 134 6.37 -3.47 21.09
N ALA A 135 5.54 -2.69 21.78
CA ALA A 135 4.20 -3.09 22.15
C ALA A 135 3.20 -2.00 21.71
N ASN A 136 1.97 -2.43 21.44
CA ASN A 136 0.86 -1.53 21.08
C ASN A 136 1.09 -0.76 19.78
N LEU A 137 1.89 -1.28 18.86
CA LEU A 137 1.94 -0.75 17.51
C LEU A 137 0.56 -0.89 16.85
N LYS A 138 0.28 -0.03 15.89
CA LYS A 138 -0.98 -0.06 15.13
C LYS A 138 -0.79 -0.85 13.84
N PRO A 139 -1.30 -2.09 13.74
CA PRO A 139 -1.18 -2.87 12.54
C PRO A 139 -2.03 -2.33 11.41
N ALA A 140 -1.57 -2.48 10.16
CA ALA A 140 -2.41 -2.30 8.99
C ALA A 140 -3.47 -3.41 8.92
N THR A 141 -4.67 -3.05 8.49
CA THR A 141 -5.71 -4.05 8.18
C THR A 141 -5.42 -4.62 6.80
N LEU A 142 -5.23 -5.94 6.73
CA LEU A 142 -4.99 -6.61 5.45
C LEU A 142 -6.26 -6.64 4.62
N GLY A 143 -6.12 -6.32 3.34
CA GLY A 143 -7.15 -6.50 2.32
C GLY A 143 -6.96 -7.80 1.55
N ASP A 144 -7.79 -7.99 0.55
CA ASP A 144 -7.73 -9.11 -0.37
C ASP A 144 -7.36 -8.57 -1.77
N SER A 145 -6.15 -8.84 -2.23
CA SER A 145 -5.66 -8.39 -3.53
C SER A 145 -6.38 -9.08 -4.69
N ASP A 146 -6.92 -10.29 -4.49
CA ASP A 146 -7.65 -11.03 -5.51
C ASP A 146 -9.01 -10.39 -5.83
N GLN A 147 -9.50 -9.54 -4.94
CA GLN A 147 -10.74 -8.78 -5.15
C GLN A 147 -10.52 -7.42 -5.82
N LEU A 148 -9.28 -7.08 -6.14
CA LEU A 148 -8.98 -5.83 -6.83
C LEU A 148 -9.50 -5.85 -8.27
N THR A 149 -9.89 -4.69 -8.75
CA THR A 149 -10.26 -4.47 -10.15
C THR A 149 -9.55 -3.23 -10.69
N VAL A 150 -9.20 -3.27 -11.97
CA VAL A 150 -8.61 -2.12 -12.67
C VAL A 150 -9.56 -0.91 -12.56
N GLY A 151 -9.01 0.25 -12.25
CA GLY A 151 -9.76 1.49 -12.03
C GLY A 151 -10.11 1.77 -10.56
N GLN A 152 -9.92 0.82 -9.63
CA GLN A 152 -10.10 1.09 -8.21
C GLN A 152 -9.07 2.08 -7.68
N THR A 153 -9.47 2.86 -6.67
CA THR A 153 -8.57 3.81 -5.99
C THR A 153 -7.39 3.07 -5.36
N ALA A 154 -6.21 3.58 -5.64
CA ALA A 154 -4.93 3.14 -5.09
C ALA A 154 -4.27 4.31 -4.35
N ILE A 155 -3.88 4.10 -3.10
CA ILE A 155 -3.22 5.08 -2.24
C ILE A 155 -1.91 4.47 -1.80
N VAL A 156 -0.80 5.04 -2.27
CA VAL A 156 0.55 4.65 -1.87
C VAL A 156 0.99 5.51 -0.70
N ILE A 157 1.45 4.88 0.37
CA ILE A 157 1.97 5.56 1.55
C ILE A 157 3.33 4.98 1.90
N GLY A 158 4.35 5.84 1.89
CA GLY A 158 5.68 5.56 2.39
C GLY A 158 6.06 6.58 3.46
N ASN A 159 7.11 6.29 4.22
CA ASN A 159 7.64 7.20 5.23
C ASN A 159 9.17 7.31 5.15
N PRO A 160 9.71 7.82 4.02
CA PRO A 160 11.15 7.83 3.78
C PRO A 160 11.96 8.74 4.70
N LEU A 161 11.31 9.67 5.41
CA LEU A 161 11.97 10.69 6.22
C LEU A 161 11.63 10.59 7.71
N GLY A 162 10.84 9.61 8.14
CA GLY A 162 10.44 9.43 9.55
C GLY A 162 9.65 10.59 10.15
N SER A 163 9.22 11.53 9.31
CA SER A 163 8.51 12.73 9.77
C SER A 163 7.00 12.56 9.67
N LEU A 164 6.27 13.26 10.55
CA LEU A 164 4.82 13.40 10.48
C LEU A 164 4.40 13.79 9.05
N GLY A 165 3.71 12.87 8.38
CA GLY A 165 3.13 13.15 7.08
C GLY A 165 3.59 12.29 5.92
N GLY A 166 4.60 11.43 6.07
CA GLY A 166 5.01 10.46 5.04
C GLY A 166 4.93 10.97 3.60
N SER A 167 5.30 10.16 2.64
CA SER A 167 5.01 10.42 1.23
C SER A 167 3.69 9.74 0.87
N VAL A 168 2.68 10.52 0.48
CA VAL A 168 1.37 10.00 0.05
C VAL A 168 1.16 10.35 -1.41
N THR A 169 0.89 9.34 -2.22
CA THR A 169 0.45 9.52 -3.61
C THR A 169 -0.82 8.72 -3.86
N SER A 170 -1.63 9.15 -4.81
CA SER A 170 -2.88 8.47 -5.15
C SER A 170 -3.05 8.34 -6.65
N GLY A 171 -3.75 7.29 -7.02
CA GLY A 171 -4.07 6.96 -8.40
C GLY A 171 -5.11 5.86 -8.44
N ILE A 172 -4.99 5.00 -9.43
CA ILE A 172 -5.85 3.82 -9.61
C ILE A 172 -5.00 2.56 -9.79
N ILE A 173 -5.58 1.42 -9.58
CA ILE A 173 -5.04 0.13 -10.05
C ILE A 173 -5.11 0.13 -11.57
N SER A 174 -3.95 0.08 -12.23
CA SER A 174 -3.82 0.16 -13.70
C SER A 174 -3.75 -1.23 -14.35
N ALA A 175 -3.16 -2.21 -13.65
CA ALA A 175 -3.15 -3.62 -14.04
C ALA A 175 -3.03 -4.52 -12.80
N LEU A 176 -3.49 -5.78 -12.91
CA LEU A 176 -3.46 -6.74 -11.80
C LEU A 176 -2.26 -7.68 -11.88
N ASP A 177 -1.96 -8.17 -13.09
CA ASP A 177 -0.93 -9.19 -13.34
C ASP A 177 0.01 -8.66 -14.42
N ARG A 178 0.96 -7.81 -14.05
CA ARG A 178 1.96 -7.27 -14.96
C ARG A 178 3.29 -7.98 -14.76
N ASP A 179 3.73 -8.71 -15.79
CA ASP A 179 5.07 -9.28 -15.77
C ASP A 179 6.09 -8.18 -16.07
N VAL A 180 7.00 -7.96 -15.12
CA VAL A 180 8.09 -7.00 -15.21
C VAL A 180 9.40 -7.75 -15.07
N THR A 181 10.28 -7.60 -16.06
CA THR A 181 11.60 -8.21 -16.03
C THR A 181 12.66 -7.12 -15.87
N VAL A 182 13.43 -7.20 -14.78
CA VAL A 182 14.55 -6.30 -14.50
C VAL A 182 15.77 -7.15 -14.17
N ASN A 183 16.90 -6.88 -14.82
CA ASN A 183 18.17 -7.61 -14.63
C ASN A 183 18.05 -9.14 -14.81
N GLY A 184 17.08 -9.61 -15.59
CA GLY A 184 16.85 -11.04 -15.83
C GLY A 184 15.93 -11.73 -14.83
N GLU A 185 15.45 -11.04 -13.82
CA GLU A 185 14.42 -11.50 -12.89
C GLU A 185 13.04 -11.01 -13.34
N THR A 186 12.07 -11.90 -13.38
CA THR A 186 10.69 -11.57 -13.76
C THR A 186 9.78 -11.71 -12.55
N MET A 187 9.03 -10.65 -12.25
CA MET A 187 8.00 -10.65 -11.21
C MET A 187 6.66 -10.28 -11.81
N THR A 188 5.59 -10.89 -11.32
CA THR A 188 4.22 -10.50 -11.64
C THR A 188 3.72 -9.53 -10.58
N LEU A 189 3.45 -8.30 -10.97
CA LEU A 189 3.17 -7.18 -10.06
C LEU A 189 1.82 -6.52 -10.34
N LEU A 190 1.22 -5.95 -9.31
CA LEU A 190 0.16 -4.95 -9.43
C LEU A 190 0.76 -3.65 -10.00
N GLN A 191 0.08 -3.06 -10.97
CA GLN A 191 0.45 -1.74 -11.48
C GLN A 191 -0.52 -0.67 -10.99
N THR A 192 0.00 0.49 -10.61
CA THR A 192 -0.78 1.66 -10.22
C THR A 192 -0.32 2.91 -10.97
N SER A 193 -1.23 3.88 -11.15
CA SER A 193 -0.88 5.22 -11.63
C SER A 193 -0.49 6.17 -10.48
N ALA A 194 -0.54 5.72 -9.22
CA ALA A 194 0.01 6.47 -8.11
C ALA A 194 1.53 6.58 -8.28
N ALA A 195 2.11 7.75 -8.00
CA ALA A 195 3.55 7.95 -8.17
C ALA A 195 4.32 7.08 -7.16
N VAL A 196 5.18 6.21 -7.68
CA VAL A 196 6.13 5.40 -6.91
C VAL A 196 7.52 6.02 -7.07
N ASN A 197 8.15 6.36 -5.96
CA ASN A 197 9.46 7.00 -5.94
C ASN A 197 10.38 6.29 -4.94
N PRO A 198 11.71 6.44 -5.08
CA PRO A 198 12.67 6.00 -4.06
C PRO A 198 12.25 6.51 -2.67
N GLY A 199 12.29 5.62 -1.67
CA GLY A 199 11.80 5.87 -0.32
C GLY A 199 10.38 5.37 -0.05
N ASN A 200 9.53 5.20 -1.08
CA ASN A 200 8.26 4.50 -0.91
C ASN A 200 8.42 2.98 -0.89
N SER A 201 9.58 2.43 -1.32
CA SER A 201 9.89 0.99 -1.24
C SER A 201 9.61 0.44 0.14
N GLY A 202 8.87 -0.66 0.21
CA GLY A 202 8.43 -1.30 1.46
C GLY A 202 7.22 -0.66 2.12
N GLY A 203 6.76 0.49 1.63
CA GLY A 203 5.52 1.12 2.07
C GLY A 203 4.27 0.39 1.59
N GLY A 204 3.10 0.86 2.02
CA GLY A 204 1.83 0.22 1.73
C GLY A 204 1.11 0.79 0.51
N LEU A 205 0.51 -0.11 -0.27
CA LEU A 205 -0.55 0.20 -1.22
C LEU A 205 -1.90 -0.08 -0.53
N PHE A 206 -2.70 0.96 -0.36
CA PHE A 206 -4.00 0.88 0.31
C PHE A 206 -5.15 1.12 -0.68
N ASN A 207 -6.27 0.46 -0.45
CA ASN A 207 -7.50 0.73 -1.18
C ASN A 207 -8.31 1.88 -0.54
N ALA A 208 -9.47 2.23 -1.12
CA ALA A 208 -10.35 3.30 -0.64
C ALA A 208 -10.96 3.05 0.75
N ASN A 209 -10.82 1.86 1.30
CA ASN A 209 -11.28 1.51 2.66
C ASN A 209 -10.15 1.49 3.69
N GLY A 210 -8.91 1.84 3.29
CA GLY A 210 -7.73 1.79 4.14
C GLY A 210 -7.19 0.38 4.38
N TYR A 211 -7.53 -0.58 3.54
CA TYR A 211 -6.97 -1.94 3.62
C TYR A 211 -5.69 -2.04 2.81
N LEU A 212 -4.68 -2.67 3.39
CA LEU A 212 -3.41 -2.96 2.74
C LEU A 212 -3.61 -4.05 1.68
N VAL A 213 -3.37 -3.73 0.43
CA VAL A 213 -3.57 -4.63 -0.73
C VAL A 213 -2.29 -4.93 -1.49
N GLY A 214 -1.18 -4.31 -1.10
CA GLY A 214 0.14 -4.58 -1.69
C GLY A 214 1.25 -3.85 -0.95
N ILE A 215 2.50 -4.25 -1.25
CA ILE A 215 3.72 -3.59 -0.78
C ILE A 215 4.36 -2.90 -1.98
N VAL A 216 4.71 -1.62 -1.79
CA VAL A 216 5.28 -0.79 -2.85
C VAL A 216 6.71 -1.23 -3.15
N ASN A 217 7.00 -1.45 -4.42
CA ASN A 217 8.33 -1.80 -4.91
C ASN A 217 8.83 -0.76 -5.91
N ALA A 218 9.71 0.15 -5.46
CA ALA A 218 10.30 1.19 -6.30
C ALA A 218 11.59 0.74 -7.04
N LYS A 219 12.07 -0.50 -6.83
CA LYS A 219 13.22 -1.08 -7.54
C LYS A 219 12.95 -1.22 -9.05
N TYR A 220 11.68 -1.45 -9.39
CA TYR A 220 11.23 -1.74 -10.75
C TYR A 220 10.66 -0.53 -11.49
N THR A 221 10.99 0.69 -11.07
CA THR A 221 10.68 1.89 -11.86
C THR A 221 11.59 1.92 -13.09
N SER A 222 11.05 1.59 -14.25
CA SER A 222 11.77 1.71 -15.51
C SER A 222 11.34 2.99 -16.25
N THR A 223 12.21 3.53 -17.11
CA THR A 223 11.88 4.67 -17.96
C THR A 223 10.72 4.39 -18.93
N ASP A 224 10.34 3.11 -19.07
CA ASP A 224 9.34 2.66 -20.03
C ASP A 224 8.02 2.25 -19.35
N VAL A 225 7.95 2.18 -18.01
CA VAL A 225 6.74 1.76 -17.27
C VAL A 225 6.59 2.62 -16.02
N GLU A 226 5.56 3.45 -15.96
CA GLU A 226 5.21 4.24 -14.78
C GLU A 226 4.33 3.42 -13.83
N GLY A 227 4.54 3.57 -12.51
CA GLY A 227 3.62 3.09 -11.49
C GLY A 227 3.68 1.59 -11.17
N ILE A 228 4.86 1.00 -11.19
CA ILE A 228 5.09 -0.37 -10.71
C ILE A 228 5.77 -0.35 -9.36
#